data_c28eccb04c14dc9a7ae34be511a4c24d
#
_entry.id   c28eccb04c14dc9a7ae34be511a4c24d
#
_cell.length_a   1.000
_cell.length_b   1.000
_cell.length_c   1.000
_cell.angle_alpha   90.00
_cell.angle_beta   90.00
_cell.angle_gamma   90.00
#
_symmetry.space_group_name_H-M   'P 1'
#
loop_
_entity.id
_entity.type
_entity.pdbx_description
1 polymer ?
#
loop_
_entity_poly.entity_id
_entity_poly.type
_entity_poly.pdbx_seq_one_letter_code
_entity_poly.pdbx_strand_id
1 'polypeptide(L)'
;IFESYATDWASVNESLRKSELGRQQNARNPLANEVSEIKQKDIPETDKMREVLTLVRNRIKFDGRVDLMPNPPSKVVKDGIGSMADINNVLALALRDCGFRTDIILLNPRTRGRLSFFPSLNNIDTFIVCAYDSENNPYYMDATDRGSDLNVLDPNLFVDKARVYREVGQGGWVDLSHPAKNTDRLVLNAEFDGEGNIVGHLGRILTNQEAYSFNKQYNKADSEEDFIERESKVYKMELDSCTFAGLGTTKVIESAKFVMPAESYGDHIYIAPMLVEVMDE
;
A
#
# COMPACT_ATOMS: atom_id res chain seq x y z
N ILE A 1 29.65 2.89 30.34
CA ILE A 1 28.68 3.76 29.63
C ILE A 1 27.33 3.14 29.90
N PHE A 2 26.53 3.76 30.79
CA PHE A 2 25.15 3.33 31.01
C PHE A 2 24.33 3.87 29.81
N GLU A 3 23.88 3.03 28.92
CA GLU A 3 22.83 3.39 27.97
C GLU A 3 21.55 3.65 28.78
N SER A 4 21.05 4.86 28.73
CA SER A 4 19.77 5.23 29.32
C SER A 4 18.68 4.59 28.48
N TYR A 5 18.22 3.41 28.89
CA TYR A 5 17.02 2.82 28.31
C TYR A 5 15.83 3.73 28.60
N ALA A 6 15.07 4.07 27.59
CA ALA A 6 13.83 4.80 27.76
C ALA A 6 12.92 4.01 28.71
N THR A 7 12.50 4.63 29.79
CA THR A 7 11.68 3.96 30.82
C THR A 7 10.21 3.84 30.41
N ASP A 8 9.79 4.68 29.48
CA ASP A 8 8.43 4.73 28.95
C ASP A 8 8.39 5.32 27.52
N TRP A 9 7.24 5.24 26.87
CA TRP A 9 7.04 5.80 25.53
C TRP A 9 7.05 7.35 25.51
N ALA A 10 6.85 8.02 26.63
CA ALA A 10 6.97 9.47 26.70
C ALA A 10 8.44 9.89 26.53
N SER A 11 9.37 9.17 27.16
CA SER A 11 10.81 9.41 26.98
C SER A 11 11.31 9.06 25.57
N VAL A 12 10.74 8.04 24.90
CA VAL A 12 11.00 7.76 23.49
C VAL A 12 10.53 8.92 22.60
N ASN A 13 9.29 9.41 22.80
CA ASN A 13 8.76 10.55 22.06
C ASN A 13 9.62 11.81 22.26
N GLU A 14 10.07 12.09 23.49
CA GLU A 14 10.93 13.22 23.78
C GLU A 14 12.32 13.07 23.09
N SER A 15 12.86 11.85 23.06
CA SER A 15 14.09 11.56 22.33
C SER A 15 13.93 11.75 20.84
N LEU A 16 12.82 11.29 20.26
CA LEU A 16 12.47 11.51 18.85
C LEU A 16 12.30 12.99 18.53
N ARG A 17 11.64 13.75 19.40
CA ARG A 17 11.46 15.20 19.24
C ARG A 17 12.79 15.94 19.17
N LYS A 18 13.79 15.52 19.94
CA LYS A 18 15.14 16.08 19.97
C LYS A 18 16.07 15.55 18.87
N SER A 19 15.69 14.44 18.22
CA SER A 19 16.46 13.80 17.16
C SER A 19 16.35 14.52 15.82
N GLU A 20 17.01 13.96 14.80
CA GLU A 20 16.89 14.44 13.42
C GLU A 20 15.44 14.33 12.91
N LEU A 21 14.69 13.27 13.27
CA LEU A 21 13.29 13.16 12.90
C LEU A 21 12.48 14.38 13.36
N GLY A 22 12.56 14.76 14.65
CA GLY A 22 11.84 15.93 15.17
C GLY A 22 12.24 17.24 14.50
N ARG A 23 13.54 17.42 14.21
CA ARG A 23 14.02 18.60 13.48
C ARG A 23 13.48 18.68 12.07
N GLN A 24 13.52 17.57 11.33
CA GLN A 24 13.11 17.55 9.93
C GLN A 24 11.58 17.53 9.75
N GLN A 25 10.82 17.09 10.77
CA GLN A 25 9.36 17.24 10.79
C GLN A 25 8.89 18.70 10.93
N ASN A 26 9.76 19.59 11.39
CA ASN A 26 9.54 21.05 11.50
C ASN A 26 10.24 21.85 10.41
N ALA A 27 10.85 21.19 9.44
CA ALA A 27 11.51 21.86 8.32
C ALA A 27 10.49 22.46 7.34
N ARG A 28 10.94 23.41 6.55
CA ARG A 28 10.11 23.96 5.45
C ARG A 28 9.93 22.92 4.36
N ASN A 29 8.70 22.80 3.86
CA ASN A 29 8.39 21.96 2.70
C ASN A 29 9.12 22.49 1.44
N PRO A 30 10.01 21.70 0.80
CA PRO A 30 10.70 22.14 -0.41
C PRO A 30 9.81 22.14 -1.65
N LEU A 31 8.63 21.53 -1.61
CA LEU A 31 7.63 21.43 -2.69
C LEU A 31 6.44 22.39 -2.47
N ALA A 32 6.64 23.45 -1.67
CA ALA A 32 5.55 24.35 -1.26
C ALA A 32 4.81 25.01 -2.43
N ASN A 33 5.50 25.33 -3.53
CA ASN A 33 4.88 25.97 -4.70
C ASN A 33 3.95 25.00 -5.40
N GLU A 34 4.40 23.78 -5.70
CA GLU A 34 3.61 22.73 -6.35
C GLU A 34 2.43 22.29 -5.47
N VAL A 35 2.66 22.19 -4.17
CA VAL A 35 1.60 21.86 -3.20
C VAL A 35 0.55 22.97 -3.12
N SER A 36 0.94 24.23 -3.24
CA SER A 36 -0.01 25.36 -3.27
C SER A 36 -0.98 25.26 -4.46
N GLU A 37 -0.51 24.79 -5.61
CA GLU A 37 -1.36 24.57 -6.79
C GLU A 37 -2.37 23.45 -6.52
N ILE A 38 -1.95 22.35 -5.90
CA ILE A 38 -2.85 21.23 -5.52
C ILE A 38 -3.90 21.71 -4.51
N LYS A 39 -3.46 22.47 -3.50
CA LYS A 39 -4.33 22.99 -2.44
C LYS A 39 -5.50 23.82 -2.97
N GLN A 40 -5.25 24.59 -4.04
CA GLN A 40 -6.23 25.49 -4.65
C GLN A 40 -7.26 24.78 -5.57
N LYS A 41 -7.03 23.52 -5.92
CA LYS A 41 -7.94 22.75 -6.78
C LYS A 41 -9.27 22.50 -6.06
N ASP A 42 -10.36 22.60 -6.81
CA ASP A 42 -11.69 22.21 -6.34
C ASP A 42 -11.96 20.73 -6.66
N ILE A 43 -11.29 19.85 -5.89
CA ILE A 43 -11.40 18.40 -5.98
C ILE A 43 -11.53 17.79 -4.58
N PRO A 44 -12.02 16.55 -4.44
CA PRO A 44 -12.12 15.86 -3.16
C PRO A 44 -10.81 15.85 -2.38
N GLU A 45 -10.88 15.87 -1.06
CA GLU A 45 -9.69 15.85 -0.17
C GLU A 45 -8.81 14.63 -0.43
N THR A 46 -9.41 13.46 -0.66
CA THR A 46 -8.69 12.24 -1.00
C THR A 46 -7.91 12.36 -2.32
N ASP A 47 -8.45 13.08 -3.30
CA ASP A 47 -7.76 13.30 -4.57
C ASP A 47 -6.62 14.30 -4.41
N LYS A 48 -6.76 15.34 -3.56
CA LYS A 48 -5.64 16.19 -3.17
C LYS A 48 -4.52 15.40 -2.49
N MET A 49 -4.86 14.48 -1.56
CA MET A 49 -3.87 13.61 -0.91
C MET A 49 -3.14 12.73 -1.94
N ARG A 50 -3.85 12.16 -2.92
CA ARG A 50 -3.25 11.35 -4.01
C ARG A 50 -2.33 12.18 -4.92
N GLU A 51 -2.73 13.42 -5.24
CA GLU A 51 -1.88 14.31 -6.03
C GLU A 51 -0.59 14.67 -5.29
N VAL A 52 -0.66 14.95 -3.97
CA VAL A 52 0.53 15.19 -3.14
C VAL A 52 1.41 13.95 -3.07
N LEU A 53 0.83 12.76 -2.86
CA LEU A 53 1.55 11.49 -2.86
C LEU A 53 2.27 11.24 -4.20
N THR A 54 1.59 11.49 -5.30
CA THR A 54 2.13 11.37 -6.67
C THR A 54 3.24 12.38 -6.93
N LEU A 55 3.06 13.62 -6.48
CA LEU A 55 4.08 14.67 -6.61
C LEU A 55 5.38 14.24 -5.92
N VAL A 56 5.32 13.75 -4.69
CA VAL A 56 6.50 13.31 -3.92
C VAL A 56 7.19 12.14 -4.62
N ARG A 57 6.45 11.13 -5.08
CA ARG A 57 6.98 9.97 -5.81
C ARG A 57 7.65 10.32 -7.13
N ASN A 58 7.16 11.34 -7.81
CA ASN A 58 7.75 11.81 -9.07
C ASN A 58 9.03 12.63 -8.84
N ARG A 59 9.19 13.20 -7.65
CA ARG A 59 10.37 14.03 -7.31
C ARG A 59 11.50 13.26 -6.67
N ILE A 60 11.20 12.15 -5.96
CA ILE A 60 12.20 11.43 -5.17
C ILE A 60 12.08 9.94 -5.44
N LYS A 61 13.19 9.35 -5.90
CA LYS A 61 13.30 7.89 -6.09
C LYS A 61 13.70 7.22 -4.78
N PHE A 62 13.07 6.12 -4.44
CA PHE A 62 13.46 5.29 -3.30
C PHE A 62 14.79 4.58 -3.57
N ASP A 63 15.72 4.63 -2.63
CA ASP A 63 17.06 4.05 -2.74
C ASP A 63 17.19 2.66 -2.11
N GLY A 64 16.10 2.12 -1.55
CA GLY A 64 16.03 0.82 -0.91
C GLY A 64 16.38 0.81 0.58
N ARG A 65 16.80 1.94 1.16
CA ARG A 65 17.15 2.02 2.60
C ARG A 65 15.92 2.25 3.45
N VAL A 66 15.77 1.40 4.46
CA VAL A 66 14.76 1.54 5.52
C VAL A 66 15.47 2.05 6.77
N ASP A 67 15.16 3.27 7.17
CA ASP A 67 15.73 3.96 8.31
C ASP A 67 14.68 4.86 8.99
N LEU A 68 15.03 5.41 10.14
CA LEU A 68 14.13 6.23 10.97
C LEU A 68 14.46 7.73 10.89
N MET A 69 15.72 8.08 10.60
CA MET A 69 16.20 9.47 10.71
C MET A 69 16.31 10.10 9.32
N PRO A 70 15.42 11.03 8.97
CA PRO A 70 15.44 11.66 7.66
C PRO A 70 16.55 12.70 7.53
N ASN A 71 17.06 12.83 6.31
CA ASN A 71 17.92 13.92 5.90
C ASN A 71 17.13 15.23 5.70
N PRO A 72 17.82 16.40 5.59
CA PRO A 72 17.15 17.66 5.29
C PRO A 72 16.32 17.58 4.00
N PRO A 73 14.99 17.91 4.04
CA PRO A 73 14.07 17.72 2.91
C PRO A 73 14.51 18.44 1.63
N SER A 74 15.09 19.63 1.77
CA SER A 74 15.60 20.39 0.61
C SER A 74 16.74 19.66 -0.11
N LYS A 75 17.60 18.96 0.64
CA LYS A 75 18.67 18.14 0.06
C LYS A 75 18.09 16.92 -0.64
N VAL A 76 17.16 16.22 0.00
CA VAL A 76 16.49 15.03 -0.54
C VAL A 76 15.80 15.33 -1.87
N VAL A 77 15.03 16.42 -1.95
CA VAL A 77 14.35 16.85 -3.18
C VAL A 77 15.34 17.29 -4.26
N LYS A 78 16.43 17.99 -3.88
CA LYS A 78 17.48 18.39 -4.81
C LYS A 78 18.21 17.20 -5.42
N ASP A 79 18.53 16.19 -4.59
CA ASP A 79 19.24 14.99 -5.01
C ASP A 79 18.33 14.03 -5.78
N GLY A 80 17.00 14.13 -5.61
CA GLY A 80 15.99 13.30 -6.28
C GLY A 80 16.01 11.84 -5.87
N ILE A 81 16.66 11.52 -4.75
CA ILE A 81 16.79 10.16 -4.21
C ILE A 81 16.83 10.21 -2.68
N GLY A 82 16.22 9.21 -2.04
CA GLY A 82 16.19 9.15 -0.58
C GLY A 82 15.75 7.81 -0.02
N SER A 83 15.93 7.67 1.29
CA SER A 83 15.47 6.54 2.08
C SER A 83 13.95 6.60 2.35
N MET A 84 13.43 5.58 3.01
CA MET A 84 12.02 5.55 3.44
C MET A 84 11.68 6.73 4.37
N ALA A 85 12.54 7.03 5.34
CA ALA A 85 12.36 8.18 6.22
C ALA A 85 12.41 9.51 5.46
N ASP A 86 13.35 9.65 4.52
CA ASP A 86 13.50 10.86 3.69
C ASP A 86 12.22 11.17 2.91
N ILE A 87 11.71 10.18 2.18
CA ILE A 87 10.56 10.32 1.29
C ILE A 87 9.29 10.58 2.09
N ASN A 88 9.05 9.79 3.14
CA ASN A 88 7.86 9.94 3.99
C ASN A 88 7.90 11.24 4.82
N ASN A 89 9.08 11.75 5.17
CA ASN A 89 9.21 13.06 5.77
C ASN A 89 8.76 14.18 4.82
N VAL A 90 9.21 14.15 3.56
CA VAL A 90 8.77 15.11 2.54
C VAL A 90 7.25 15.00 2.30
N LEU A 91 6.71 13.78 2.26
CA LEU A 91 5.26 13.56 2.14
C LEU A 91 4.49 14.21 3.31
N ALA A 92 4.94 14.01 4.56
CA ALA A 92 4.28 14.60 5.73
C ALA A 92 4.28 16.14 5.67
N LEU A 93 5.39 16.75 5.30
CA LEU A 93 5.50 18.21 5.15
C LEU A 93 4.59 18.73 4.02
N ALA A 94 4.55 18.05 2.88
CA ALA A 94 3.72 18.42 1.75
C ALA A 94 2.22 18.33 2.07
N LEU A 95 1.78 17.26 2.75
CA LEU A 95 0.40 17.11 3.18
C LEU A 95 -0.03 18.18 4.19
N ARG A 96 0.85 18.56 5.14
CA ARG A 96 0.57 19.68 6.08
C ARG A 96 0.40 21.00 5.36
N ASP A 97 1.28 21.32 4.40
CA ASP A 97 1.16 22.54 3.60
C ASP A 97 -0.11 22.54 2.73
N CYS A 98 -0.52 21.36 2.25
CA CYS A 98 -1.80 21.20 1.55
C CYS A 98 -3.02 21.47 2.46
N GLY A 99 -2.84 21.44 3.79
CA GLY A 99 -3.84 21.73 4.79
C GLY A 99 -4.33 20.53 5.60
N PHE A 100 -3.74 19.37 5.42
CA PHE A 100 -4.12 18.17 6.16
C PHE A 100 -3.42 18.07 7.51
N ARG A 101 -4.14 17.63 8.53
CA ARG A 101 -3.51 17.16 9.77
C ARG A 101 -2.77 15.85 9.47
N THR A 102 -1.54 15.71 9.94
CA THR A 102 -0.73 14.50 9.74
C THR A 102 -0.13 14.01 11.05
N ASP A 103 -0.09 12.70 11.20
CA ASP A 103 0.67 12.00 12.23
C ASP A 103 1.74 11.12 11.56
N ILE A 104 2.85 10.91 12.25
CA ILE A 104 3.90 9.95 11.89
C ILE A 104 3.58 8.62 12.56
N ILE A 105 3.56 7.55 11.79
CA ILE A 105 3.26 6.20 12.28
C ILE A 105 4.54 5.38 12.27
N LEU A 106 5.14 5.22 13.45
CA LEU A 106 6.36 4.45 13.68
C LEU A 106 6.05 2.97 13.59
N LEU A 107 6.87 2.21 12.87
CA LEU A 107 6.69 0.78 12.71
C LEU A 107 8.01 0.07 12.34
N ASN A 108 7.96 -1.25 12.43
CA ASN A 108 8.96 -2.13 11.84
C ASN A 108 8.30 -2.93 10.72
N PRO A 109 8.87 -2.99 9.51
CA PRO A 109 8.39 -3.89 8.48
C PRO A 109 8.37 -5.35 8.97
N ARG A 110 7.41 -6.15 8.52
CA ARG A 110 7.24 -7.56 8.94
C ARG A 110 8.53 -8.38 8.82
N THR A 111 9.34 -8.11 7.79
CA THR A 111 10.64 -8.76 7.57
C THR A 111 11.69 -8.44 8.62
N ARG A 112 11.50 -7.38 9.41
CA ARG A 112 12.40 -6.97 10.51
C ARG A 112 11.88 -7.32 11.90
N GLY A 113 10.69 -7.92 11.96
CA GLY A 113 10.06 -8.34 13.20
C GLY A 113 9.11 -7.29 13.79
N ARG A 114 8.47 -7.65 14.88
CA ARG A 114 7.39 -6.89 15.51
C ARG A 114 7.96 -5.74 16.35
N LEU A 115 7.33 -4.57 16.29
CA LEU A 115 7.66 -3.47 17.20
C LEU A 115 7.45 -3.90 18.65
N SER A 116 8.50 -3.79 19.46
CA SER A 116 8.48 -4.20 20.86
C SER A 116 7.54 -3.33 21.70
N PHE A 117 6.90 -3.95 22.70
CA PHE A 117 6.18 -3.20 23.75
C PHE A 117 7.13 -2.39 24.64
N PHE A 118 8.39 -2.87 24.79
CA PHE A 118 9.37 -2.17 25.59
C PHE A 118 9.84 -0.92 24.86
N PRO A 119 9.71 0.25 25.50
CA PRO A 119 10.10 1.51 24.89
C PRO A 119 11.60 1.52 24.58
N SER A 120 11.96 1.60 23.32
CA SER A 120 13.36 1.75 22.89
C SER A 120 13.39 2.39 21.51
N LEU A 121 14.19 3.45 21.37
CA LEU A 121 14.41 4.11 20.09
C LEU A 121 15.09 3.16 19.07
N ASN A 122 16.00 2.32 19.55
CA ASN A 122 16.76 1.38 18.71
C ASN A 122 15.92 0.24 18.13
N ASN A 123 14.69 0.08 18.61
CA ASN A 123 13.75 -0.95 18.14
C ASN A 123 12.71 -0.40 17.15
N ILE A 124 12.90 0.80 16.63
CA ILE A 124 12.02 1.43 15.65
C ILE A 124 12.82 1.57 14.35
N ASP A 125 12.35 0.92 13.27
CA ASP A 125 13.09 0.91 12.02
C ASP A 125 12.75 2.06 11.08
N THR A 126 11.47 2.48 11.06
CA THR A 126 11.00 3.48 10.10
C THR A 126 9.63 4.05 10.49
N PHE A 127 9.06 4.83 9.58
CA PHE A 127 7.70 5.35 9.70
C PHE A 127 7.01 5.51 8.35
N ILE A 128 5.67 5.53 8.39
CA ILE A 128 4.78 5.97 7.33
C ILE A 128 4.00 7.21 7.78
N VAL A 129 3.22 7.79 6.89
CA VAL A 129 2.42 8.98 7.17
C VAL A 129 0.94 8.62 7.27
N CYS A 130 0.26 9.17 8.27
CA CYS A 130 -1.19 9.20 8.34
C CYS A 130 -1.66 10.64 8.16
N ALA A 131 -2.51 10.89 7.16
CA ALA A 131 -3.23 12.15 7.02
C ALA A 131 -4.71 11.96 7.37
N TYR A 132 -5.38 13.04 7.74
CA TYR A 132 -6.78 13.01 8.13
C TYR A 132 -7.57 14.01 7.27
N ASP A 133 -8.75 13.57 6.80
CA ASP A 133 -9.72 14.46 6.15
C ASP A 133 -10.46 15.35 7.15
N SER A 134 -11.38 16.17 6.66
CA SER A 134 -12.21 17.08 7.46
C SER A 134 -13.17 16.35 8.41
N GLU A 135 -13.52 15.08 8.12
CA GLU A 135 -14.32 14.20 8.97
C GLU A 135 -13.47 13.42 9.98
N ASN A 136 -12.14 13.64 9.96
CA ASN A 136 -11.18 12.97 10.81
C ASN A 136 -10.96 11.48 10.49
N ASN A 137 -11.27 11.03 9.26
CA ASN A 137 -10.93 9.69 8.80
C ASN A 137 -9.42 9.59 8.53
N PRO A 138 -8.75 8.53 8.98
CA PRO A 138 -7.32 8.34 8.76
C PRO A 138 -7.03 7.73 7.38
N TYR A 139 -6.00 8.25 6.73
CA TYR A 139 -5.44 7.72 5.48
C TYR A 139 -3.95 7.46 5.66
N TYR A 140 -3.58 6.16 5.66
CA TYR A 140 -2.19 5.73 5.78
C TYR A 140 -1.53 5.69 4.41
N MET A 141 -0.32 6.23 4.32
CA MET A 141 0.41 6.40 3.06
C MET A 141 1.90 6.10 3.24
N ASP A 142 2.46 5.46 2.21
CA ASP A 142 3.90 5.30 2.01
C ASP A 142 4.27 5.74 0.60
N ALA A 143 5.15 6.73 0.48
CA ALA A 143 5.55 7.26 -0.82
C ALA A 143 6.72 6.50 -1.46
N THR A 144 7.24 5.45 -0.86
CA THR A 144 8.37 4.67 -1.41
C THR A 144 7.93 3.68 -2.49
N ASP A 145 6.69 3.19 -2.42
CA ASP A 145 6.12 2.25 -3.39
C ASP A 145 5.15 2.96 -4.35
N ARG A 146 5.43 2.87 -5.64
CA ARG A 146 4.60 3.50 -6.69
C ARG A 146 3.23 2.86 -6.83
N GLY A 147 3.08 1.60 -6.42
CA GLY A 147 1.80 0.88 -6.47
C GLY A 147 0.87 1.19 -5.30
N SER A 148 1.38 1.76 -4.20
CA SER A 148 0.58 2.08 -3.02
C SER A 148 -0.35 3.29 -3.25
N ASP A 149 -1.39 3.44 -2.44
CA ASP A 149 -2.34 4.55 -2.45
C ASP A 149 -2.82 4.81 -1.01
N LEU A 150 -3.84 5.62 -0.83
CA LEU A 150 -4.48 5.85 0.46
C LEU A 150 -4.98 4.53 1.04
N ASN A 151 -4.45 4.14 2.20
CA ASN A 151 -4.73 2.88 2.87
C ASN A 151 -4.37 1.60 2.07
N VAL A 152 -3.58 1.74 0.99
CA VAL A 152 -3.02 0.64 0.20
C VAL A 152 -1.51 0.69 0.33
N LEU A 153 -0.93 -0.29 1.02
CA LEU A 153 0.48 -0.31 1.41
C LEU A 153 1.17 -1.59 0.93
N ASP A 154 2.50 -1.59 0.92
CA ASP A 154 3.25 -2.84 0.76
C ASP A 154 2.89 -3.80 1.91
N PRO A 155 2.62 -5.10 1.64
CA PRO A 155 2.27 -6.09 2.66
C PRO A 155 3.28 -6.21 3.81
N ASN A 156 4.55 -5.83 3.61
CA ASN A 156 5.53 -5.75 4.68
C ASN A 156 5.20 -4.71 5.74
N LEU A 157 4.35 -3.74 5.43
CA LEU A 157 3.91 -2.68 6.34
C LEU A 157 2.59 -3.05 7.06
N PHE A 158 2.00 -4.21 6.77
CA PHE A 158 0.83 -4.73 7.48
C PHE A 158 1.26 -5.30 8.83
N VAL A 159 1.24 -4.46 9.82
CA VAL A 159 1.66 -4.81 11.18
C VAL A 159 0.52 -4.53 12.15
N ASP A 160 0.30 -5.45 13.09
CA ASP A 160 -0.71 -5.31 14.14
C ASP A 160 -0.32 -4.27 15.21
N LYS A 161 0.94 -3.83 15.19
CA LYS A 161 1.48 -2.85 16.13
C LYS A 161 2.34 -1.83 15.43
N ALA A 162 1.76 -0.66 15.25
CA ALA A 162 2.45 0.54 14.90
C ALA A 162 2.14 1.62 15.94
N ARG A 163 2.99 2.64 16.04
CA ARG A 163 2.82 3.66 17.07
C ARG A 163 2.69 5.05 16.46
N VAL A 164 1.64 5.74 16.86
CA VAL A 164 1.46 7.15 16.50
C VAL A 164 2.47 7.99 17.26
N TYR A 165 3.38 8.63 16.54
CA TYR A 165 4.24 9.67 17.10
C TYR A 165 3.56 11.02 16.95
N ARG A 166 3.49 11.75 18.04
CA ARG A 166 3.04 13.15 18.06
C ARG A 166 4.06 14.00 18.79
N GLU A 167 4.30 15.17 18.27
CA GLU A 167 5.20 16.14 18.88
C GLU A 167 4.72 16.59 20.27
N VAL A 168 3.39 16.66 20.43
CA VAL A 168 2.72 16.97 21.70
C VAL A 168 1.74 15.85 22.03
N GLY A 169 1.79 15.35 23.28
CA GLY A 169 0.93 14.28 23.77
C GLY A 169 1.60 12.89 23.76
N GLN A 170 0.85 11.88 24.20
CA GLN A 170 1.42 10.54 24.42
C GLN A 170 1.44 9.66 23.17
N GLY A 171 0.80 10.06 22.07
CA GLY A 171 0.58 9.17 20.95
C GLY A 171 -0.25 7.93 21.35
N GLY A 172 -0.40 6.98 20.45
CA GLY A 172 -1.18 5.76 20.68
C GLY A 172 -0.65 4.59 19.86
N TRP A 173 -1.25 3.43 20.03
CA TRP A 173 -1.03 2.27 19.19
C TRP A 173 -2.07 2.25 18.06
N VAL A 174 -1.66 1.80 16.89
CA VAL A 174 -2.54 1.59 15.74
C VAL A 174 -2.26 0.22 15.15
N ASP A 175 -3.32 -0.43 14.71
CA ASP A 175 -3.29 -1.69 13.98
C ASP A 175 -3.40 -1.38 12.47
N LEU A 176 -2.38 -1.79 11.73
CA LEU A 176 -2.30 -1.64 10.27
C LEU A 176 -2.49 -2.98 9.54
N SER A 177 -2.98 -4.03 10.20
CA SER A 177 -3.21 -5.33 9.56
C SER A 177 -4.22 -5.25 8.43
N HIS A 178 -5.22 -4.37 8.57
CA HIS A 178 -6.31 -4.19 7.60
C HIS A 178 -6.63 -2.70 7.38
N PRO A 179 -5.76 -1.93 6.73
CA PRO A 179 -5.92 -0.48 6.61
C PRO A 179 -7.08 -0.07 5.67
N ALA A 180 -7.51 -0.96 4.77
CA ALA A 180 -8.62 -0.72 3.84
C ALA A 180 -9.59 -1.89 3.79
N LYS A 181 -10.81 -1.62 3.32
CA LYS A 181 -11.74 -2.67 2.87
C LYS A 181 -11.34 -3.10 1.47
N ASN A 182 -11.07 -4.39 1.32
CA ASN A 182 -10.69 -4.99 0.06
C ASN A 182 -11.87 -5.74 -0.55
N THR A 183 -11.89 -5.84 -1.87
CA THR A 183 -12.83 -6.68 -2.60
C THR A 183 -12.06 -7.51 -3.61
N ASP A 184 -12.30 -8.81 -3.59
CA ASP A 184 -12.02 -9.72 -4.67
C ASP A 184 -13.34 -10.42 -4.99
N ARG A 185 -13.95 -10.02 -6.09
CA ARG A 185 -15.24 -10.58 -6.53
C ARG A 185 -15.06 -11.24 -7.88
N LEU A 186 -15.13 -12.56 -7.87
CA LEU A 186 -15.13 -13.40 -9.05
C LEU A 186 -16.56 -13.79 -9.43
N VAL A 187 -16.89 -13.68 -10.69
CA VAL A 187 -18.16 -14.14 -11.28
C VAL A 187 -17.84 -15.02 -12.48
N LEU A 188 -18.39 -16.25 -12.47
CA LEU A 188 -18.28 -17.19 -13.57
C LEU A 188 -19.68 -17.43 -14.15
N ASN A 189 -19.80 -17.30 -15.48
CA ASN A 189 -20.94 -17.75 -16.23
C ASN A 189 -20.47 -18.90 -17.11
N ALA A 190 -20.98 -20.10 -16.88
CA ALA A 190 -20.48 -21.32 -17.51
C ALA A 190 -21.60 -22.16 -18.10
N GLU A 191 -21.32 -22.83 -19.19
CA GLU A 191 -22.20 -23.79 -19.82
C GLU A 191 -21.41 -25.02 -20.29
N PHE A 192 -22.09 -26.15 -20.50
CA PHE A 192 -21.50 -27.35 -21.08
C PHE A 192 -21.60 -27.28 -22.60
N ASP A 193 -20.46 -27.44 -23.31
CA ASP A 193 -20.37 -27.33 -24.76
C ASP A 193 -20.93 -28.57 -25.54
N GLY A 194 -21.24 -29.67 -24.85
CA GLY A 194 -21.65 -30.94 -25.43
C GLY A 194 -20.49 -31.81 -25.90
N GLU A 195 -19.26 -31.32 -25.91
CA GLU A 195 -18.04 -32.00 -26.36
C GLU A 195 -17.13 -32.44 -25.22
N GLY A 196 -17.57 -32.26 -23.98
CA GLY A 196 -16.81 -32.67 -22.78
C GLY A 196 -16.09 -31.50 -22.08
N ASN A 197 -16.42 -30.27 -22.42
CA ASN A 197 -15.84 -29.10 -21.75
C ASN A 197 -16.93 -28.23 -21.12
N ILE A 198 -16.51 -27.50 -20.09
CA ILE A 198 -17.21 -26.36 -19.51
C ILE A 198 -16.59 -25.11 -20.13
N VAL A 199 -17.40 -24.31 -20.79
CA VAL A 199 -16.97 -23.06 -21.44
C VAL A 199 -17.71 -21.87 -20.83
N GLY A 200 -17.11 -20.70 -20.84
CA GLY A 200 -17.82 -19.55 -20.29
C GLY A 200 -17.02 -18.26 -20.25
N HIS A 201 -17.53 -17.37 -19.40
CA HIS A 201 -16.95 -16.07 -19.14
C HIS A 201 -16.61 -15.92 -17.66
N LEU A 202 -15.40 -15.44 -17.41
CA LEU A 202 -14.89 -15.01 -16.11
C LEU A 202 -14.92 -13.50 -16.04
N GLY A 203 -15.42 -12.95 -14.95
CA GLY A 203 -15.30 -11.53 -14.61
C GLY A 203 -14.82 -11.39 -13.18
N ARG A 204 -13.75 -10.63 -12.94
CA ARG A 204 -13.21 -10.40 -11.61
C ARG A 204 -13.06 -8.90 -11.34
N ILE A 205 -13.46 -8.47 -10.16
CA ILE A 205 -13.33 -7.08 -9.69
C ILE A 205 -12.49 -7.09 -8.43
N LEU A 206 -11.35 -6.44 -8.50
CA LEU A 206 -10.39 -6.28 -7.43
C LEU A 206 -10.35 -4.83 -6.98
N THR A 207 -10.33 -4.59 -5.66
CA THR A 207 -10.18 -3.22 -5.13
C THR A 207 -9.11 -3.15 -4.06
N ASN A 208 -8.52 -1.97 -3.93
CA ASN A 208 -7.53 -1.61 -2.92
C ASN A 208 -6.36 -2.62 -2.89
N GLN A 209 -6.18 -3.35 -1.79
CA GLN A 209 -5.04 -4.25 -1.63
C GLN A 209 -5.04 -5.41 -2.61
N GLU A 210 -6.21 -5.91 -3.00
CA GLU A 210 -6.31 -6.97 -4.01
C GLU A 210 -5.87 -6.45 -5.39
N ALA A 211 -6.31 -5.24 -5.76
CA ALA A 211 -5.86 -4.59 -6.99
C ALA A 211 -4.34 -4.31 -6.96
N TYR A 212 -3.79 -3.89 -5.82
CA TYR A 212 -2.36 -3.70 -5.63
C TYR A 212 -1.58 -5.02 -5.85
N SER A 213 -2.02 -6.11 -5.23
CA SER A 213 -1.40 -7.43 -5.35
C SER A 213 -1.44 -7.93 -6.80
N PHE A 214 -2.60 -7.79 -7.45
CA PHE A 214 -2.77 -8.11 -8.87
C PHE A 214 -1.82 -7.30 -9.76
N ASN A 215 -1.78 -5.97 -9.60
CA ASN A 215 -0.88 -5.10 -10.35
C ASN A 215 0.60 -5.46 -10.15
N LYS A 216 0.99 -5.84 -8.93
CA LYS A 216 2.36 -6.31 -8.67
C LYS A 216 2.68 -7.62 -9.39
N GLN A 217 1.73 -8.56 -9.45
CA GLN A 217 1.92 -9.82 -10.16
C GLN A 217 1.96 -9.58 -11.68
N TYR A 218 1.05 -8.76 -12.20
CA TYR A 218 1.03 -8.37 -13.61
C TYR A 218 2.36 -7.73 -14.04
N ASN A 219 2.87 -6.77 -13.26
CA ASN A 219 4.13 -6.09 -13.56
C ASN A 219 5.39 -6.96 -13.38
N LYS A 220 5.29 -8.14 -12.75
CA LYS A 220 6.38 -9.13 -12.62
C LYS A 220 6.41 -10.13 -13.77
N ALA A 221 5.36 -10.21 -14.56
CA ALA A 221 5.33 -11.06 -15.72
C ALA A 221 6.20 -10.46 -16.84
N ASP A 222 6.80 -11.32 -17.65
CA ASP A 222 7.65 -10.90 -18.76
C ASP A 222 6.83 -10.32 -19.93
N SER A 223 5.57 -10.76 -20.07
CA SER A 223 4.58 -10.25 -21.02
C SER A 223 3.15 -10.48 -20.49
N GLU A 224 2.15 -9.89 -21.18
CA GLU A 224 0.74 -10.15 -20.88
C GLU A 224 0.38 -11.63 -21.09
N GLU A 225 0.93 -12.26 -22.13
CA GLU A 225 0.74 -13.68 -22.40
C GLU A 225 1.29 -14.56 -21.26
N ASP A 226 2.50 -14.24 -20.73
CA ASP A 226 3.07 -14.93 -19.58
C ASP A 226 2.19 -14.77 -18.33
N PHE A 227 1.63 -13.57 -18.12
CA PHE A 227 0.69 -13.34 -17.04
C PHE A 227 -0.57 -14.19 -17.19
N ILE A 228 -1.19 -14.20 -18.38
CA ILE A 228 -2.40 -14.99 -18.66
C ILE A 228 -2.12 -16.49 -18.49
N GLU A 229 -0.96 -16.99 -18.92
CA GLU A 229 -0.57 -18.40 -18.71
C GLU A 229 -0.46 -18.74 -17.21
N ARG A 230 0.07 -17.83 -16.38
CA ARG A 230 0.13 -18.01 -14.93
C ARG A 230 -1.25 -18.02 -14.30
N GLU A 231 -2.13 -17.07 -14.66
CA GLU A 231 -3.52 -17.04 -14.19
C GLU A 231 -4.30 -18.28 -14.61
N SER A 232 -4.12 -18.76 -15.85
CA SER A 232 -4.70 -20.02 -16.35
C SER A 232 -4.33 -21.21 -15.48
N LYS A 233 -3.08 -21.28 -15.01
CA LYS A 233 -2.63 -22.33 -14.08
C LYS A 233 -3.26 -22.20 -12.68
N VAL A 234 -3.40 -20.96 -12.18
CA VAL A 234 -4.04 -20.68 -10.89
C VAL A 234 -5.50 -21.08 -10.94
N TYR A 235 -6.23 -20.68 -11.96
CA TYR A 235 -7.64 -21.01 -12.13
C TYR A 235 -7.87 -22.47 -12.58
N LYS A 236 -6.84 -23.18 -13.02
CA LYS A 236 -6.96 -24.52 -13.65
C LYS A 236 -7.90 -24.53 -14.86
N MET A 237 -7.90 -23.45 -15.62
CA MET A 237 -8.71 -23.20 -16.80
C MET A 237 -7.81 -22.69 -17.91
N GLU A 238 -8.14 -22.98 -19.16
CA GLU A 238 -7.54 -22.31 -20.31
C GLU A 238 -8.26 -20.96 -20.49
N LEU A 239 -7.51 -19.87 -20.34
CA LEU A 239 -8.04 -18.51 -20.50
C LEU A 239 -7.78 -18.02 -21.93
N ASP A 240 -8.80 -17.44 -22.56
CA ASP A 240 -8.74 -16.81 -23.87
C ASP A 240 -9.39 -15.42 -23.81
N SER A 241 -8.99 -14.55 -24.75
CA SER A 241 -9.59 -13.22 -24.91
C SER A 241 -9.60 -12.40 -23.62
N CYS A 242 -8.49 -12.48 -22.85
CA CYS A 242 -8.35 -11.72 -21.60
C CYS A 242 -8.29 -10.21 -21.87
N THR A 243 -8.96 -9.46 -21.01
CA THR A 243 -8.91 -7.99 -21.00
C THR A 243 -8.79 -7.49 -19.56
N PHE A 244 -7.96 -6.45 -19.37
CA PHE A 244 -7.71 -5.84 -18.09
C PHE A 244 -8.00 -4.35 -18.15
N ALA A 245 -8.87 -3.85 -17.27
CA ALA A 245 -9.14 -2.43 -17.13
C ALA A 245 -8.68 -1.94 -15.77
N GLY A 246 -8.14 -0.71 -15.71
CA GLY A 246 -7.70 -0.09 -14.47
C GLY A 246 -6.36 -0.60 -13.94
N LEU A 247 -5.53 -1.23 -14.77
CA LEU A 247 -4.16 -1.61 -14.38
C LEU A 247 -3.39 -0.39 -13.82
N GLY A 248 -2.64 -0.62 -12.75
CA GLY A 248 -1.89 0.42 -12.05
C GLY A 248 -2.74 1.31 -11.13
N THR A 249 -4.03 1.03 -10.97
CA THR A 249 -4.94 1.75 -10.05
C THR A 249 -5.42 0.87 -8.90
N THR A 250 -6.17 1.46 -7.96
CA THR A 250 -6.79 0.75 -6.83
C THR A 250 -8.06 -0.03 -7.19
N LYS A 251 -8.40 -0.12 -8.47
CA LYS A 251 -9.51 -0.93 -8.96
C LYS A 251 -9.13 -1.57 -10.28
N VAL A 252 -9.00 -2.88 -10.28
CA VAL A 252 -8.76 -3.67 -11.50
C VAL A 252 -10.01 -4.47 -11.83
N ILE A 253 -10.33 -4.54 -13.11
CA ILE A 253 -11.39 -5.38 -13.66
C ILE A 253 -10.72 -6.30 -14.67
N GLU A 254 -10.81 -7.60 -14.42
CA GLU A 254 -10.40 -8.66 -15.32
C GLU A 254 -11.64 -9.25 -15.99
N SER A 255 -11.57 -9.55 -17.28
CA SER A 255 -12.58 -10.30 -18.02
C SER A 255 -11.90 -11.24 -19.00
N ALA A 256 -12.33 -12.49 -19.00
CA ALA A 256 -11.79 -13.51 -19.90
C ALA A 256 -12.87 -14.48 -20.35
N LYS A 257 -12.65 -15.14 -21.50
CA LYS A 257 -13.31 -16.40 -21.81
C LYS A 257 -12.46 -17.53 -21.25
N PHE A 258 -13.13 -18.62 -20.87
CA PHE A 258 -12.40 -19.78 -20.38
C PHE A 258 -12.97 -21.08 -20.96
N VAL A 259 -12.10 -22.07 -20.99
CA VAL A 259 -12.42 -23.48 -21.30
C VAL A 259 -11.76 -24.36 -20.24
N MET A 260 -12.49 -25.31 -19.72
CA MET A 260 -11.96 -26.35 -18.83
C MET A 260 -12.60 -27.70 -19.11
N PRO A 261 -11.85 -28.81 -18.97
CA PRO A 261 -12.41 -30.13 -19.15
C PRO A 261 -13.50 -30.41 -18.10
N ALA A 262 -14.64 -30.97 -18.52
CA ALA A 262 -15.63 -31.46 -17.59
C ALA A 262 -15.22 -32.84 -17.05
N GLU A 263 -15.28 -33.05 -15.74
CA GLU A 263 -15.12 -34.39 -15.16
C GLU A 263 -16.36 -35.21 -15.44
N SER A 264 -16.23 -36.36 -16.12
CA SER A 264 -17.32 -37.29 -16.42
C SER A 264 -17.05 -38.68 -15.87
N TYR A 265 -18.06 -39.28 -15.27
CA TYR A 265 -18.07 -40.68 -14.84
C TYR A 265 -19.31 -41.35 -15.42
N GLY A 266 -19.13 -42.22 -16.43
CA GLY A 266 -20.21 -42.82 -17.19
C GLY A 266 -21.06 -41.75 -17.89
N ASP A 267 -22.37 -41.78 -17.67
CA ASP A 267 -23.34 -40.83 -18.28
C ASP A 267 -23.55 -39.56 -17.43
N HIS A 268 -22.73 -39.34 -16.40
CA HIS A 268 -22.86 -38.19 -15.51
C HIS A 268 -21.67 -37.25 -15.61
N ILE A 269 -21.95 -35.93 -15.66
CA ILE A 269 -20.96 -34.85 -15.56
C ILE A 269 -20.97 -34.33 -14.12
N TYR A 270 -19.79 -34.25 -13.53
CA TYR A 270 -19.59 -33.69 -12.19
C TYR A 270 -19.05 -32.25 -12.33
N ILE A 271 -19.77 -31.31 -11.76
CA ILE A 271 -19.36 -29.92 -11.67
C ILE A 271 -19.08 -29.62 -10.20
N ALA A 272 -17.86 -29.30 -9.86
CA ALA A 272 -17.57 -28.79 -8.52
C ALA A 272 -18.28 -27.43 -8.36
N PRO A 273 -19.03 -27.22 -7.25
CA PRO A 273 -19.75 -25.94 -7.05
C PRO A 273 -18.79 -24.74 -6.96
N MET A 274 -17.54 -24.98 -6.59
CA MET A 274 -16.46 -24.00 -6.63
C MET A 274 -15.52 -24.38 -7.79
N LEU A 275 -15.70 -23.74 -8.95
CA LEU A 275 -14.83 -23.92 -10.10
C LEU A 275 -13.43 -23.32 -9.89
N VAL A 276 -13.29 -22.44 -8.92
CA VAL A 276 -12.02 -21.81 -8.53
C VAL A 276 -11.87 -21.91 -7.01
N GLU A 277 -10.79 -22.51 -6.55
CA GLU A 277 -10.41 -22.44 -5.14
C GLU A 277 -9.84 -21.05 -4.86
N VAL A 278 -10.63 -20.19 -4.22
CA VAL A 278 -10.11 -18.96 -3.63
C VAL A 278 -9.33 -19.38 -2.38
N MET A 279 -8.02 -19.35 -2.44
CA MET A 279 -7.20 -19.61 -1.27
C MET A 279 -7.27 -18.38 -0.37
N ASP A 280 -8.00 -18.50 0.74
CA ASP A 280 -7.86 -17.60 1.90
C ASP A 280 -6.53 -17.95 2.60
N GLU A 281 -5.52 -17.08 2.49
CA GLU A 281 -4.37 -17.05 3.38
C GLU A 281 -4.36 -15.78 4.24
#